data_c201e45abc1dc037cdf52dcba79c3fd6
#
_entry.id   c201e45abc1dc037cdf52dcba79c3fd6
#
_cell.length_a   1.000
_cell.length_b   1.000
_cell.length_c   1.000
_cell.angle_alpha   90.00
_cell.angle_beta   90.00
_cell.angle_gamma   90.00
#
_symmetry.space_group_name_H-M   'P 1'
#
loop_
_entity.id
_entity.type
_entity.pdbx_description
1 polymer ?
#
loop_
_entity_poly.entity_id
_entity_poly.type
_entity_poly.pdbx_seq_one_letter_code
_entity_poly.pdbx_strand_id
1 'polypeptide(L)'
;MAVRFIVLTAAACAMLSIAPDASRAQSDQQEFKLVTPPLSTFREQIRPSADTLPVPTGFSREQILHGDRVFHGEAANGQCSVCHGKDGKGTPNGNDLTAGMFVWSDGSVKELKRTILHNMAVAPGMDGDLKPADVDAVSAYVWAISRQPPPQ
;
A
#
# COMPACT_ATOMS: atom_id res chain seq x y z
N MET A 1 -76.98 55.22 39.89
CA MET A 1 -76.46 53.92 39.44
C MET A 1 -75.62 54.21 38.22
N ALA A 2 -74.23 54.10 38.37
CA ALA A 2 -73.31 54.42 37.30
C ALA A 2 -72.73 53.16 36.77
N VAL A 3 -72.95 52.80 35.53
CA VAL A 3 -72.40 51.66 34.83
C VAL A 3 -71.06 52.08 34.20
N ARG A 4 -69.95 51.55 34.67
CA ARG A 4 -68.60 51.76 34.11
C ARG A 4 -68.41 50.78 32.98
N PHE A 5 -68.18 51.29 31.76
CA PHE A 5 -67.71 50.53 30.63
C PHE A 5 -66.18 50.35 30.74
N ILE A 6 -65.76 49.09 30.79
CA ILE A 6 -64.36 48.71 30.70
C ILE A 6 -64.05 48.55 29.23
N VAL A 7 -63.13 49.38 28.71
CA VAL A 7 -62.60 49.21 27.34
C VAL A 7 -61.45 48.26 27.44
N LEU A 8 -61.63 47.10 26.85
CA LEU A 8 -60.50 46.13 26.64
C LEU A 8 -59.69 46.53 25.42
N THR A 9 -58.48 46.97 25.60
CA THR A 9 -57.50 47.19 24.51
C THR A 9 -56.82 45.84 24.17
N ALA A 10 -57.10 45.31 22.98
CA ALA A 10 -56.44 44.17 22.45
C ALA A 10 -55.04 44.54 21.98
N ALA A 11 -54.02 44.05 22.67
CA ALA A 11 -52.63 44.13 22.21
C ALA A 11 -52.39 43.10 21.11
N ALA A 12 -52.21 43.56 19.89
CA ALA A 12 -51.80 42.69 18.77
C ALA A 12 -50.34 42.31 18.94
N CYS A 13 -50.08 41.07 19.34
CA CYS A 13 -48.73 40.48 19.39
C CYS A 13 -48.33 40.09 17.96
N ALA A 14 -47.52 40.90 17.31
CA ALA A 14 -46.90 40.57 16.02
C ALA A 14 -45.89 39.48 16.23
N MET A 15 -46.27 38.24 15.93
CA MET A 15 -45.33 37.11 15.86
C MET A 15 -44.48 37.29 14.61
N LEU A 16 -43.21 37.73 14.78
CA LEU A 16 -42.21 37.67 13.74
C LEU A 16 -41.87 36.18 13.47
N SER A 17 -42.43 35.61 12.44
CA SER A 17 -42.06 34.31 11.94
C SER A 17 -40.69 34.42 11.29
N ILE A 18 -39.65 34.03 12.02
CA ILE A 18 -38.31 33.81 11.45
C ILE A 18 -38.38 32.49 10.71
N ALA A 19 -38.66 32.54 9.41
CA ALA A 19 -38.50 31.37 8.56
C ALA A 19 -37.01 31.04 8.49
N PRO A 20 -36.59 29.78 8.77
CA PRO A 20 -35.20 29.42 8.55
C PRO A 20 -34.89 29.51 7.06
N ASP A 21 -33.84 30.24 6.76
CA ASP A 21 -33.34 30.44 5.41
C ASP A 21 -32.92 29.10 4.82
N ALA A 22 -33.77 28.51 3.99
CA ALA A 22 -33.53 27.24 3.32
C ALA A 22 -32.37 27.31 2.33
N SER A 23 -31.85 28.50 2.04
CA SER A 23 -30.68 28.67 1.15
C SER A 23 -29.36 28.26 1.79
N ARG A 24 -29.31 28.15 3.11
CA ARG A 24 -28.06 27.84 3.83
C ARG A 24 -27.81 26.34 3.99
N ALA A 25 -28.78 25.50 3.71
CA ALA A 25 -28.71 24.06 3.85
C ALA A 25 -28.20 23.35 2.58
N GLN A 26 -27.95 24.05 1.49
CA GLN A 26 -27.55 23.46 0.20
C GLN A 26 -26.06 23.57 -0.12
N SER A 27 -25.25 24.19 0.73
CA SER A 27 -23.81 24.39 0.45
C SER A 27 -22.90 23.27 0.99
N ASP A 28 -23.43 22.31 1.76
CA ASP A 28 -22.60 21.24 2.36
C ASP A 28 -22.80 19.85 1.76
N GLN A 29 -23.52 19.73 0.64
CA GLN A 29 -23.36 18.58 -0.21
C GLN A 29 -22.11 18.79 -1.06
N GLN A 30 -20.94 18.74 -0.42
CA GLN A 30 -19.72 18.39 -1.14
C GLN A 30 -19.97 17.02 -1.74
N GLU A 31 -20.36 17.07 -3.03
CA GLU A 31 -20.37 15.89 -3.89
C GLU A 31 -19.01 15.22 -3.71
N PHE A 32 -18.99 14.13 -2.95
CA PHE A 32 -17.82 13.27 -2.85
C PHE A 32 -17.62 12.67 -4.23
N LYS A 33 -17.03 13.50 -5.11
CA LYS A 33 -16.60 13.08 -6.42
C LYS A 33 -15.54 12.02 -6.18
N LEU A 34 -15.93 10.76 -6.32
CA LEU A 34 -15.00 9.65 -6.43
C LEU A 34 -14.02 10.03 -7.55
N VAL A 35 -12.89 10.61 -7.15
CA VAL A 35 -11.75 10.79 -8.06
C VAL A 35 -11.24 9.39 -8.31
N THR A 36 -11.84 8.73 -9.29
CA THR A 36 -11.28 7.49 -9.84
C THR A 36 -9.92 7.90 -10.43
N PRO A 37 -8.79 7.50 -9.84
CA PRO A 37 -7.50 7.82 -10.42
C PRO A 37 -7.49 7.28 -11.85
N PRO A 38 -6.91 8.00 -12.81
CA PRO A 38 -6.86 7.54 -14.18
C PRO A 38 -6.23 6.14 -14.22
N LEU A 39 -6.77 5.25 -15.03
CA LEU A 39 -6.28 3.86 -15.20
C LEU A 39 -4.76 3.78 -15.44
N SER A 40 -4.16 4.86 -15.95
CA SER A 40 -2.71 5.01 -16.11
C SER A 40 -1.91 5.03 -14.80
N THR A 41 -2.56 5.22 -13.64
CA THR A 41 -1.90 5.13 -12.32
C THR A 41 -1.72 3.69 -11.84
N PHE A 42 -2.43 2.74 -12.42
CA PHE A 42 -2.24 1.32 -12.13
C PHE A 42 -1.15 0.77 -13.06
N ARG A 43 0.09 0.86 -12.61
CA ARG A 43 1.19 0.20 -13.31
C ARG A 43 0.97 -1.31 -13.28
N GLU A 44 0.96 -1.92 -14.47
CA GLU A 44 0.95 -3.37 -14.57
C GLU A 44 2.21 -3.94 -13.91
N GLN A 45 2.03 -4.82 -12.93
CA GLN A 45 3.12 -5.47 -12.22
C GLN A 45 3.43 -6.80 -12.91
N ILE A 46 4.37 -6.77 -13.85
CA ILE A 46 4.80 -7.94 -14.60
C ILE A 46 5.93 -8.63 -13.81
N ARG A 47 5.68 -9.86 -13.37
CA ARG A 47 6.67 -10.70 -12.69
C ARG A 47 7.87 -10.93 -13.62
N PRO A 48 9.11 -10.67 -13.18
CA PRO A 48 10.30 -11.00 -13.95
C PRO A 48 10.41 -12.51 -14.20
N SER A 49 10.87 -12.90 -15.40
CA SER A 49 11.15 -14.31 -15.67
C SER A 49 12.43 -14.74 -14.95
N ALA A 50 12.27 -15.56 -13.92
CA ALA A 50 13.39 -16.03 -13.10
C ALA A 50 14.43 -16.84 -13.88
N ASP A 51 14.04 -17.45 -15.02
CA ASP A 51 14.94 -18.20 -15.89
C ASP A 51 16.00 -17.32 -16.55
N THR A 52 15.69 -16.04 -16.78
CA THR A 52 16.57 -15.10 -17.48
C THR A 52 17.37 -14.18 -16.55
N LEU A 53 17.07 -14.19 -15.26
CA LEU A 53 17.76 -13.37 -14.28
C LEU A 53 19.23 -13.80 -14.09
N PRO A 54 20.14 -12.88 -13.75
CA PRO A 54 21.51 -13.22 -13.42
C PRO A 54 21.57 -14.10 -12.16
N VAL A 55 22.57 -14.99 -12.09
CA VAL A 55 22.81 -15.85 -10.94
C VAL A 55 24.03 -15.35 -10.17
N PRO A 56 23.91 -15.04 -8.87
CA PRO A 56 25.03 -14.59 -8.07
C PRO A 56 26.04 -15.75 -7.86
N THR A 57 27.32 -15.41 -7.71
CA THR A 57 28.39 -16.39 -7.44
C THR A 57 28.04 -17.22 -6.20
N GLY A 58 28.18 -18.54 -6.31
CA GLY A 58 27.89 -19.49 -5.23
C GLY A 58 26.44 -19.94 -5.14
N PHE A 59 25.59 -19.52 -6.07
CA PHE A 59 24.21 -19.96 -6.18
C PHE A 59 23.94 -20.68 -7.51
N SER A 60 22.81 -21.36 -7.60
CA SER A 60 22.38 -22.04 -8.80
C SER A 60 21.11 -21.40 -9.40
N ARG A 61 20.81 -21.75 -10.66
CA ARG A 61 19.56 -21.34 -11.32
C ARG A 61 18.34 -21.84 -10.54
N GLU A 62 18.38 -23.06 -10.03
CA GLU A 62 17.30 -23.66 -9.26
C GLU A 62 17.03 -22.88 -7.97
N GLN A 63 18.06 -22.31 -7.35
CA GLN A 63 17.89 -21.45 -6.17
C GLN A 63 17.23 -20.13 -6.54
N ILE A 64 17.52 -19.53 -7.69
CA ILE A 64 16.82 -18.34 -8.18
C ILE A 64 15.33 -18.65 -8.43
N LEU A 65 15.03 -19.76 -9.11
CA LEU A 65 13.66 -20.22 -9.36
C LEU A 65 12.90 -20.51 -8.05
N HIS A 66 13.58 -21.10 -7.08
CA HIS A 66 12.99 -21.34 -5.76
C HIS A 66 12.74 -20.01 -5.02
N GLY A 67 13.71 -19.11 -5.03
CA GLY A 67 13.59 -17.78 -4.42
C GLY A 67 12.46 -16.95 -5.02
N ASP A 68 12.26 -17.04 -6.33
CA ASP A 68 11.13 -16.44 -7.02
C ASP A 68 9.79 -16.96 -6.49
N ARG A 69 9.64 -18.30 -6.31
CA ARG A 69 8.43 -18.90 -5.72
C ARG A 69 8.21 -18.48 -4.28
N VAL A 70 9.28 -18.42 -3.48
CA VAL A 70 9.22 -17.91 -2.10
C VAL A 70 8.75 -16.46 -2.09
N PHE A 71 9.32 -15.61 -2.94
CA PHE A 71 8.97 -14.19 -3.02
C PHE A 71 7.49 -13.97 -3.33
N HIS A 72 6.90 -14.82 -4.17
CA HIS A 72 5.51 -14.72 -4.62
C HIS A 72 4.51 -15.55 -3.81
N GLY A 73 4.93 -16.19 -2.72
CA GLY A 73 4.03 -16.97 -1.85
C GLY A 73 3.71 -18.38 -2.35
N GLU A 74 4.38 -18.84 -3.39
CA GLU A 74 4.19 -20.17 -4.00
C GLU A 74 5.01 -21.25 -3.29
N ALA A 75 5.95 -20.86 -2.43
CA ALA A 75 6.74 -21.74 -1.59
C ALA A 75 6.93 -21.11 -0.20
N ALA A 76 6.96 -21.95 0.82
CA ALA A 76 7.27 -21.60 2.21
C ALA A 76 6.42 -20.43 2.78
N ASN A 77 5.24 -20.16 2.19
CA ASN A 77 4.33 -19.06 2.55
C ASN A 77 4.99 -17.67 2.59
N GLY A 78 6.03 -17.45 1.78
CA GLY A 78 6.66 -16.14 1.66
C GLY A 78 5.68 -15.09 1.14
N GLN A 79 5.70 -13.87 1.69
CA GLN A 79 4.74 -12.81 1.34
C GLN A 79 5.43 -11.53 0.84
N CYS A 80 6.64 -11.64 0.31
CA CYS A 80 7.45 -10.48 -0.07
C CYS A 80 6.77 -9.61 -1.13
N SER A 81 6.13 -10.22 -2.12
CA SER A 81 5.45 -9.54 -3.23
C SER A 81 4.23 -8.72 -2.79
N VAL A 82 3.63 -8.99 -1.63
CA VAL A 82 2.50 -8.22 -1.08
C VAL A 82 2.91 -6.76 -0.83
N CYS A 83 4.10 -6.55 -0.29
CA CYS A 83 4.64 -5.22 -0.04
C CYS A 83 5.51 -4.71 -1.17
N HIS A 84 6.37 -5.56 -1.76
CA HIS A 84 7.33 -5.13 -2.77
C HIS A 84 6.81 -5.19 -4.20
N GLY A 85 5.56 -5.62 -4.41
CA GLY A 85 4.96 -5.79 -5.73
C GLY A 85 5.41 -7.08 -6.43
N LYS A 86 4.59 -7.58 -7.36
CA LYS A 86 4.92 -8.80 -8.12
C LYS A 86 6.14 -8.63 -9.02
N ASP A 87 6.44 -7.40 -9.44
CA ASP A 87 7.61 -7.06 -10.25
C ASP A 87 8.81 -6.58 -9.42
N GLY A 88 8.68 -6.55 -8.09
CA GLY A 88 9.71 -6.07 -7.16
C GLY A 88 9.93 -4.56 -7.16
N LYS A 89 9.16 -3.77 -7.94
CA LYS A 89 9.34 -2.31 -8.07
C LYS A 89 8.65 -1.49 -6.99
N GLY A 90 8.26 -2.15 -5.90
CA GLY A 90 7.65 -1.51 -4.76
C GLY A 90 6.15 -1.21 -4.88
N THR A 91 5.58 -0.95 -3.73
CA THR A 91 4.22 -0.44 -3.52
C THR A 91 4.28 0.64 -2.44
N PRO A 92 3.19 1.30 -2.07
CA PRO A 92 3.19 2.19 -0.90
C PRO A 92 3.64 1.52 0.41
N ASN A 93 3.63 0.18 0.48
CA ASN A 93 3.97 -0.60 1.68
C ASN A 93 5.38 -1.21 1.65
N GLY A 94 6.10 -1.12 0.53
CA GLY A 94 7.43 -1.72 0.41
C GLY A 94 8.26 -1.07 -0.70
N ASN A 95 9.56 -0.94 -0.45
CA ASN A 95 10.49 -0.27 -1.35
C ASN A 95 10.68 -1.03 -2.67
N ASP A 96 11.13 -0.29 -3.70
CA ASP A 96 11.62 -0.84 -4.96
C ASP A 96 12.91 -1.63 -4.73
N LEU A 97 12.89 -2.93 -5.02
CA LEU A 97 14.02 -3.85 -4.91
C LEU A 97 14.80 -3.96 -6.23
N THR A 98 14.28 -3.43 -7.32
CA THR A 98 14.91 -3.50 -8.66
C THR A 98 15.87 -2.36 -8.93
N ALA A 99 15.81 -1.28 -8.15
CA ALA A 99 16.64 -0.10 -8.33
C ALA A 99 18.13 -0.34 -7.99
N GLY A 100 18.47 -1.48 -7.38
CA GLY A 100 19.84 -1.79 -6.97
C GLY A 100 20.37 -0.96 -5.80
N MET A 101 19.54 -0.09 -5.24
CA MET A 101 19.84 0.73 -4.08
C MET A 101 19.05 0.25 -2.88
N PHE A 102 19.72 -0.13 -1.81
CA PHE A 102 19.10 -0.63 -0.59
C PHE A 102 19.47 0.26 0.60
N VAL A 103 18.48 0.62 1.41
CA VAL A 103 18.68 1.51 2.58
C VAL A 103 19.53 0.82 3.66
N TRP A 104 19.38 -0.50 3.81
CA TRP A 104 19.97 -1.28 4.91
C TRP A 104 20.95 -2.35 4.46
N SER A 105 21.39 -2.31 3.20
CA SER A 105 22.23 -3.34 2.60
C SER A 105 23.13 -2.73 1.51
N ASP A 106 24.34 -3.27 1.35
CA ASP A 106 25.22 -2.96 0.23
C ASP A 106 24.79 -3.66 -1.09
N GLY A 107 23.69 -4.38 -1.05
CA GLY A 107 23.16 -5.15 -2.17
C GLY A 107 23.88 -6.47 -2.43
N SER A 108 24.82 -6.91 -1.59
CA SER A 108 25.33 -8.26 -1.62
C SER A 108 24.29 -9.27 -1.12
N VAL A 109 24.31 -10.51 -1.62
CA VAL A 109 23.36 -11.53 -1.16
C VAL A 109 23.45 -11.74 0.36
N LYS A 110 24.66 -11.66 0.93
CA LYS A 110 24.89 -11.79 2.38
C LYS A 110 24.16 -10.71 3.16
N GLU A 111 24.27 -9.45 2.75
CA GLU A 111 23.66 -8.33 3.45
C GLU A 111 22.13 -8.27 3.19
N LEU A 112 21.68 -8.66 2.00
CA LEU A 112 20.25 -8.84 1.72
C LEU A 112 19.65 -9.93 2.62
N LYS A 113 20.33 -11.07 2.77
CA LYS A 113 19.92 -12.12 3.71
C LYS A 113 19.79 -11.59 5.14
N ARG A 114 20.79 -10.82 5.61
CA ARG A 114 20.76 -10.22 6.95
C ARG A 114 19.58 -9.29 7.13
N THR A 115 19.29 -8.44 6.13
CA THR A 115 18.18 -7.51 6.14
C THR A 115 16.84 -8.24 6.15
N ILE A 116 16.68 -9.28 5.35
CA ILE A 116 15.47 -10.12 5.32
C ILE A 116 15.22 -10.76 6.68
N LEU A 117 16.25 -11.39 7.27
CA LEU A 117 16.16 -12.02 8.60
C LEU A 117 15.80 -11.00 9.69
N HIS A 118 16.35 -9.77 9.61
CA HIS A 118 16.00 -8.70 10.54
C HIS A 118 14.53 -8.29 10.39
N ASN A 119 14.07 -8.09 9.17
CA ASN A 119 12.68 -7.71 8.90
C ASN A 119 11.68 -8.78 9.33
N MET A 120 12.00 -10.06 9.14
CA MET A 120 11.19 -11.17 9.63
C MET A 120 11.07 -11.15 11.15
N ALA A 121 12.15 -10.84 11.86
CA ALA A 121 12.17 -10.80 13.33
C ALA A 121 11.34 -9.64 13.91
N VAL A 122 11.20 -8.52 13.19
CA VAL A 122 10.48 -7.32 13.67
C VAL A 122 9.07 -7.17 13.10
N ALA A 123 8.68 -7.98 12.13
CA ALA A 123 7.35 -7.99 11.50
C ALA A 123 6.69 -9.38 11.67
N PRO A 124 6.10 -9.67 12.83
CA PRO A 124 5.48 -10.98 13.09
C PRO A 124 4.41 -11.32 12.04
N GLY A 125 4.43 -12.56 11.54
CA GLY A 125 3.51 -13.06 10.52
C GLY A 125 3.96 -12.83 9.08
N MET A 126 5.08 -12.15 8.86
CA MET A 126 5.71 -12.01 7.54
C MET A 126 6.73 -13.14 7.25
N ASP A 127 7.10 -13.88 8.28
CA ASP A 127 8.13 -14.91 8.26
C ASP A 127 7.69 -16.23 7.63
N GLY A 128 6.37 -16.46 7.49
CA GLY A 128 5.86 -17.70 6.92
C GLY A 128 6.51 -18.94 7.57
N ASP A 129 6.71 -19.96 6.76
CA ASP A 129 7.43 -21.20 7.15
C ASP A 129 8.87 -21.23 6.59
N LEU A 130 9.50 -20.05 6.43
CA LEU A 130 10.81 -19.92 5.78
C LEU A 130 11.92 -20.64 6.56
N LYS A 131 12.52 -21.60 5.91
CA LYS A 131 13.74 -22.29 6.38
C LYS A 131 14.98 -21.51 5.93
N PRO A 132 16.16 -21.78 6.52
CA PRO A 132 17.40 -21.11 6.10
C PRO A 132 17.67 -21.18 4.60
N ALA A 133 17.35 -22.30 3.95
CA ALA A 133 17.51 -22.46 2.50
C ALA A 133 16.55 -21.57 1.69
N ASP A 134 15.34 -21.34 2.19
CA ASP A 134 14.36 -20.44 1.55
C ASP A 134 14.82 -18.99 1.65
N VAL A 135 15.38 -18.60 2.79
CA VAL A 135 15.95 -17.26 2.98
C VAL A 135 17.18 -17.05 2.07
N ASP A 136 18.03 -18.06 1.92
CA ASP A 136 19.16 -18.01 0.99
C ASP A 136 18.66 -17.82 -0.45
N ALA A 137 17.68 -18.62 -0.86
CA ALA A 137 17.11 -18.58 -2.20
C ALA A 137 16.42 -17.23 -2.50
N VAL A 138 15.58 -16.71 -1.59
CA VAL A 138 14.90 -15.44 -1.81
C VAL A 138 15.87 -14.26 -1.77
N SER A 139 16.94 -14.33 -0.98
CA SER A 139 17.99 -13.30 -0.97
C SER A 139 18.75 -13.27 -2.31
N ALA A 140 19.03 -14.44 -2.88
CA ALA A 140 19.63 -14.55 -4.21
C ALA A 140 18.67 -14.04 -5.32
N TYR A 141 17.38 -14.31 -5.20
CA TYR A 141 16.38 -13.80 -6.12
C TYR A 141 16.27 -12.25 -6.05
N VAL A 142 16.22 -11.66 -4.84
CA VAL A 142 16.21 -10.20 -4.67
C VAL A 142 17.47 -9.58 -5.26
N TRP A 143 18.64 -10.20 -5.06
CA TRP A 143 19.87 -9.79 -5.71
C TRP A 143 19.73 -9.83 -7.23
N ALA A 144 19.13 -10.87 -7.79
CA ALA A 144 18.99 -11.07 -9.22
C ALA A 144 18.05 -10.04 -9.86
N ILE A 145 16.90 -9.74 -9.25
CA ILE A 145 15.96 -8.72 -9.76
C ILE A 145 16.55 -7.30 -9.68
N SER A 146 17.44 -7.04 -8.72
CA SER A 146 18.10 -5.73 -8.58
C SER A 146 19.18 -5.47 -9.66
N ARG A 147 19.48 -6.46 -10.49
CA ARG A 147 20.50 -6.40 -11.54
C ARG A 147 19.94 -6.70 -12.92
N GLN A 148 18.62 -6.56 -13.07
CA GLN A 148 18.00 -6.64 -14.38
C GLN A 148 18.52 -5.50 -15.27
N PRO A 149 18.80 -5.78 -16.55
CA PRO A 149 19.04 -4.69 -17.49
C PRO A 149 17.80 -3.81 -17.57
N PRO A 150 17.94 -2.50 -17.79
CA PRO A 150 16.80 -1.63 -18.01
C PRO A 150 15.96 -2.17 -19.18
N PRO A 151 14.63 -2.01 -19.12
CA PRO A 151 13.77 -2.41 -20.24
C PRO A 151 14.24 -1.67 -21.50
N GLN A 152 14.43 -2.46 -22.57
CA GLN A 152 14.84 -1.94 -23.88
C GLN A 152 13.67 -1.26 -24.57
#